data_0775a5d90fe0d012bb56b92bb6f25bcb
#
_entry.id   0775a5d90fe0d012bb56b92bb6f25bcb
#
_cell.length_a   1.000
_cell.length_b   1.000
_cell.length_c   1.000
_cell.angle_alpha   90.00
_cell.angle_beta   90.00
_cell.angle_gamma   90.00
#
_symmetry.space_group_name_H-M   'P 1'
#
loop_
_entity.id
_entity.type
_entity.pdbx_description
1 polymer ?
#
loop_
_entity_poly.entity_id
_entity_poly.type
_entity_poly.pdbx_seq_one_letter_code
_entity_poly.pdbx_strand_id
1 'polypeptide(L)'
;MREKKDINIEIGGNIQVAREQAGYTQDTLSEMLGMTPNHLSAIERGASGISLEALQRLCRLLGVSADRIIFWTDEPEAEALALARRISDIKPEYRQQVQELLTAILNMS
;
A
#
# COMPACT_ATOMS: atom_id res chain seq x y z
N MET A 1 -30.99 2.37 -3.08
CA MET A 1 -29.89 1.56 -2.55
C MET A 1 -28.61 1.91 -3.29
N ARG A 2 -27.56 2.17 -2.54
CA ARG A 2 -26.28 2.56 -3.14
C ARG A 2 -25.50 1.33 -3.57
N GLU A 3 -25.20 1.21 -4.84
CA GLU A 3 -24.40 0.11 -5.35
C GLU A 3 -22.92 0.37 -5.07
N LYS A 4 -22.19 -0.70 -4.75
CA LYS A 4 -20.75 -0.65 -4.63
C LYS A 4 -20.14 -0.56 -6.02
N LYS A 5 -19.17 0.31 -6.19
CA LYS A 5 -18.42 0.37 -7.45
C LYS A 5 -17.45 -0.80 -7.53
N ASP A 6 -17.36 -1.43 -8.69
CA ASP A 6 -16.47 -2.57 -8.89
C ASP A 6 -15.03 -2.25 -8.56
N ILE A 7 -14.57 -1.05 -8.92
CA ILE A 7 -13.20 -0.62 -8.61
C ILE A 7 -12.96 -0.55 -7.09
N ASN A 8 -13.96 -0.12 -6.33
CA ASN A 8 -13.83 -0.04 -4.88
C ASN A 8 -13.78 -1.44 -4.25
N ILE A 9 -14.55 -2.38 -4.78
CA ILE A 9 -14.52 -3.77 -4.32
C ILE A 9 -13.15 -4.39 -4.58
N GLU A 10 -12.61 -4.19 -5.77
CA GLU A 10 -11.30 -4.71 -6.14
C GLU A 10 -10.19 -4.12 -5.29
N ILE A 11 -10.12 -2.79 -5.22
CA ILE A 11 -9.10 -2.10 -4.44
C ILE A 11 -9.24 -2.45 -2.95
N GLY A 12 -10.47 -2.46 -2.43
CA GLY A 12 -10.71 -2.80 -1.03
C GLY A 12 -10.26 -4.20 -0.67
N GLY A 13 -10.52 -5.17 -1.54
CA GLY A 13 -10.04 -6.54 -1.36
C GLY A 13 -8.51 -6.62 -1.37
N ASN A 14 -7.87 -5.88 -2.27
CA ASN A 14 -6.41 -5.83 -2.34
C ASN A 14 -5.80 -5.21 -1.07
N ILE A 15 -6.45 -4.19 -0.53
CA ILE A 15 -6.03 -3.57 0.72
C ILE A 15 -6.11 -4.58 1.87
N GLN A 16 -7.21 -5.31 1.95
CA GLN A 16 -7.39 -6.32 2.99
C GLN A 16 -6.28 -7.37 2.96
N VAL A 17 -5.98 -7.91 1.78
CA VAL A 17 -4.93 -8.92 1.62
C VAL A 17 -3.57 -8.34 2.00
N ALA A 18 -3.25 -7.14 1.52
CA ALA A 18 -1.98 -6.49 1.85
C ALA A 18 -1.85 -6.24 3.35
N ARG A 19 -2.95 -5.83 4.01
CA ARG A 19 -2.97 -5.63 5.46
C ARG A 19 -2.70 -6.94 6.20
N GLU A 20 -3.38 -8.00 5.81
CA GLU A 20 -3.23 -9.31 6.43
C GLU A 20 -1.82 -9.86 6.24
N GLN A 21 -1.27 -9.71 5.05
CA GLN A 21 0.11 -10.13 4.76
C GLN A 21 1.13 -9.36 5.60
N ALA A 22 0.85 -8.10 5.91
CA ALA A 22 1.71 -7.29 6.76
C ALA A 22 1.51 -7.58 8.25
N GLY A 23 0.51 -8.37 8.62
CA GLY A 23 0.26 -8.76 10.00
C GLY A 23 -0.52 -7.73 10.82
N TYR A 24 -1.21 -6.79 10.17
CA TYR A 24 -1.97 -5.76 10.88
C TYR A 24 -3.45 -6.14 10.99
N THR A 25 -4.05 -5.80 12.13
CA THR A 25 -5.50 -5.84 12.29
C THR A 25 -6.12 -4.58 11.68
N GLN A 26 -7.43 -4.59 11.46
CA GLN A 26 -8.13 -3.38 11.02
C GLN A 26 -7.97 -2.26 12.04
N ASP A 27 -8.06 -2.57 13.32
CA ASP A 27 -7.92 -1.57 14.38
C ASP A 27 -6.55 -0.89 14.31
N THR A 28 -5.49 -1.67 14.24
CA THR A 28 -4.12 -1.14 14.21
C THR A 28 -3.87 -0.32 12.95
N LEU A 29 -4.23 -0.84 11.79
CA LEU A 29 -3.99 -0.13 10.53
C LEU A 29 -4.82 1.15 10.45
N SER A 30 -6.09 1.11 10.87
CA SER A 30 -6.93 2.30 10.85
C SER A 30 -6.35 3.40 11.72
N GLU A 31 -5.85 3.06 12.90
CA GLU A 31 -5.18 4.02 13.77
C GLU A 31 -3.97 4.65 13.09
N MET A 32 -3.13 3.84 12.46
CA MET A 32 -1.95 4.32 11.73
C MET A 32 -2.32 5.22 10.54
N LEU A 33 -3.47 4.97 9.93
CA LEU A 33 -3.96 5.77 8.80
C LEU A 33 -4.76 7.00 9.24
N GLY A 34 -5.02 7.15 10.53
CA GLY A 34 -5.80 8.28 11.03
C GLY A 34 -7.28 8.19 10.71
N MET A 35 -7.83 6.98 10.59
CA MET A 35 -9.25 6.77 10.33
C MET A 35 -9.84 5.81 11.35
N THR A 36 -11.17 5.71 11.38
CA THR A 36 -11.85 4.76 12.26
C THR A 36 -11.78 3.34 11.71
N PRO A 37 -11.82 2.30 12.57
CA PRO A 37 -11.90 0.91 12.08
C PRO A 37 -13.12 0.67 11.19
N ASN A 38 -14.26 1.30 11.49
CA ASN A 38 -15.46 1.18 10.65
C ASN A 38 -15.22 1.73 9.24
N HIS A 39 -14.50 2.84 9.14
CA HIS A 39 -14.18 3.42 7.84
C HIS A 39 -13.25 2.50 7.04
N LEU A 40 -12.21 1.96 7.67
CA LEU A 40 -11.33 1.00 7.00
C LEU A 40 -12.10 -0.25 6.58
N SER A 41 -12.97 -0.76 7.44
CA SER A 41 -13.82 -1.89 7.10
C SER A 41 -14.69 -1.61 5.88
N ALA A 42 -15.28 -0.40 5.80
CA ALA A 42 -16.08 0.00 4.65
C ALA A 42 -15.24 0.04 3.37
N ILE A 43 -14.00 0.54 3.46
CA ILE A 43 -13.06 0.56 2.31
C ILE A 43 -12.74 -0.86 1.87
N GLU A 44 -12.42 -1.75 2.80
CA GLU A 44 -12.05 -3.14 2.47
C GLU A 44 -13.20 -3.92 1.86
N ARG A 45 -14.44 -3.61 2.25
CA ARG A 45 -15.63 -4.24 1.67
C ARG A 45 -16.09 -3.59 0.36
N GLY A 46 -15.45 -2.51 -0.07
CA GLY A 46 -15.83 -1.80 -1.28
C GLY A 46 -17.04 -0.90 -1.12
N ALA A 47 -17.52 -0.70 0.11
CA ALA A 47 -18.64 0.21 0.39
C ALA A 47 -18.24 1.68 0.29
N SER A 48 -16.97 1.97 0.50
CA SER A 48 -16.38 3.31 0.35
C SER A 48 -15.10 3.21 -0.47
N GLY A 49 -14.78 4.26 -1.21
CA GLY A 49 -13.48 4.38 -1.88
C GLY A 49 -12.44 4.92 -0.92
N ILE A 50 -11.17 4.64 -1.21
CA ILE A 50 -10.06 5.21 -0.46
C ILE A 50 -9.62 6.51 -1.12
N SER A 51 -9.29 7.54 -0.31
CA SER A 51 -8.73 8.77 -0.84
C SER A 51 -7.31 8.54 -1.32
N LEU A 52 -6.84 9.38 -2.25
CA LEU A 52 -5.45 9.28 -2.72
C LEU A 52 -4.45 9.51 -1.59
N GLU A 53 -4.75 10.42 -0.68
CA GLU A 53 -3.90 10.67 0.48
C GLU A 53 -3.78 9.43 1.38
N ALA A 54 -4.91 8.78 1.67
CA ALA A 54 -4.91 7.57 2.48
C ALA A 54 -4.21 6.42 1.75
N LEU A 55 -4.41 6.29 0.44
CA LEU A 55 -3.72 5.28 -0.37
C LEU A 55 -2.21 5.49 -0.33
N GLN A 56 -1.74 6.71 -0.48
CA GLN A 56 -0.32 7.02 -0.42
C GLN A 56 0.26 6.63 0.94
N ARG A 57 -0.44 6.98 2.01
CA ARG A 57 -0.03 6.64 3.38
C ARG A 57 -0.02 5.14 3.60
N LEU A 58 -1.04 4.45 3.11
CA LEU A 58 -1.15 2.99 3.19
C LEU A 58 0.05 2.31 2.52
N CYS A 59 0.38 2.72 1.30
CA CYS A 59 1.48 2.14 0.56
C CYS A 59 2.82 2.32 1.28
N ARG A 60 3.04 3.48 1.88
CA ARG A 60 4.24 3.74 2.67
C ARG A 60 4.29 2.89 3.94
N LEU A 61 3.17 2.76 4.63
CA LEU A 61 3.10 1.98 5.88
C LEU A 61 3.31 0.49 5.63
N LEU A 62 2.72 -0.04 4.56
CA LEU A 62 2.79 -1.47 4.26
C LEU A 62 4.00 -1.83 3.40
N GLY A 63 4.70 -0.84 2.85
CA GLY A 63 5.84 -1.09 1.95
C GLY A 63 5.43 -1.74 0.64
N VAL A 64 4.23 -1.40 0.14
CA VAL A 64 3.72 -1.93 -1.13
C VAL A 64 3.54 -0.80 -2.13
N SER A 65 3.54 -1.14 -3.42
CA SER A 65 3.30 -0.16 -4.47
C SER A 65 1.82 0.15 -4.62
N ALA A 66 1.52 1.34 -5.14
CA ALA A 66 0.15 1.68 -5.51
C ALA A 66 -0.38 0.73 -6.60
N ASP A 67 0.48 0.31 -7.52
CA ASP A 67 0.11 -0.63 -8.58
C ASP A 67 -0.40 -1.94 -8.01
N ARG A 68 0.23 -2.45 -6.95
CA ARG A 68 -0.23 -3.66 -6.29
C ARG A 68 -1.61 -3.49 -5.68
N ILE A 69 -1.87 -2.36 -5.06
CA ILE A 69 -3.18 -2.08 -4.45
C ILE A 69 -4.25 -1.88 -5.51
N ILE A 70 -3.93 -1.14 -6.57
CA ILE A 70 -4.92 -0.78 -7.59
C ILE A 70 -5.18 -1.94 -8.54
N PHE A 71 -4.14 -2.67 -8.96
CA PHE A 71 -4.23 -3.71 -10.00
C PHE A 71 -3.88 -5.10 -9.52
N TRP A 72 -3.46 -5.25 -8.26
CA TRP A 72 -2.95 -6.51 -7.72
C TRP A 72 -1.81 -7.08 -8.57
N THR A 73 -0.80 -6.25 -8.84
CA THR A 73 0.37 -6.74 -9.56
C THR A 73 1.36 -7.34 -8.56
N ASP A 74 1.67 -8.63 -8.74
CA ASP A 74 2.69 -9.34 -7.96
C ASP A 74 4.08 -9.12 -8.58
N GLU A 75 4.46 -7.87 -8.77
CA GLU A 75 5.79 -7.56 -9.27
C GLU A 75 6.71 -7.28 -8.09
N PRO A 76 7.62 -8.23 -7.75
CA PRO A 76 8.56 -8.03 -6.64
C PRO A 76 9.40 -6.76 -6.78
N GLU A 77 9.67 -6.36 -8.02
CA GLU A 77 10.42 -5.15 -8.33
C GLU A 77 9.67 -3.90 -7.88
N ALA A 78 8.36 -3.83 -8.14
CA ALA A 78 7.56 -2.67 -7.73
C ALA A 78 7.51 -2.54 -6.21
N GLU A 79 7.38 -3.65 -5.50
CA GLU A 79 7.39 -3.67 -4.04
C GLU A 79 8.74 -3.26 -3.48
N ALA A 80 9.82 -3.77 -4.05
CA ALA A 80 11.17 -3.42 -3.65
C ALA A 80 11.45 -1.94 -3.88
N LEU A 81 10.99 -1.39 -5.00
CA LEU A 81 11.12 0.04 -5.30
C LEU A 81 10.36 0.90 -4.29
N ALA A 82 9.13 0.51 -3.95
CA ALA A 82 8.33 1.24 -2.96
C ALA A 82 9.01 1.23 -1.60
N LEU A 83 9.53 0.08 -1.18
CA LEU A 83 10.23 -0.05 0.08
C LEU A 83 11.53 0.77 0.11
N ALA A 84 12.29 0.74 -0.97
CA ALA A 84 13.53 1.49 -1.09
C ALA A 84 13.28 3.00 -1.01
N ARG A 85 12.22 3.50 -1.67
CA ARG A 85 11.84 4.92 -1.59
C ARG A 85 11.48 5.31 -0.15
N ARG A 86 10.76 4.44 0.56
CA ARG A 86 10.41 4.66 1.95
C ARG A 86 11.64 4.79 2.84
N ILE A 87 12.63 3.92 2.66
CA ILE A 87 13.88 3.96 3.41
C ILE A 87 14.62 5.27 3.11
N SER A 88 14.67 5.68 1.84
CA SER A 88 15.33 6.93 1.42
C SER A 88 14.68 8.15 2.07
N ASP A 89 13.33 8.18 2.17
CA ASP A 89 12.60 9.27 2.77
C ASP A 89 12.86 9.38 4.29
N ILE A 90 13.06 8.24 4.96
CA ILE A 90 13.30 8.21 6.39
C ILE A 90 14.75 8.57 6.74
N LYS A 91 15.71 8.09 5.96
CA LYS A 91 17.14 8.23 6.24
C LYS A 91 17.89 8.71 5.01
N PRO A 92 18.00 10.04 4.80
CA PRO A 92 18.69 10.58 3.61
C PRO A 92 20.14 10.10 3.45
N GLU A 93 20.81 9.76 4.56
CA GLU A 93 22.18 9.25 4.54
C GLU A 93 22.32 7.91 3.84
N TYR A 94 21.22 7.18 3.66
CA TYR A 94 21.22 5.91 2.96
C TYR A 94 20.86 6.05 1.48
N ARG A 95 20.77 7.27 0.96
CA ARG A 95 20.35 7.50 -0.42
C ARG A 95 21.21 6.75 -1.44
N GLN A 96 22.52 6.72 -1.24
CA GLN A 96 23.43 6.02 -2.17
C GLN A 96 23.17 4.51 -2.16
N GLN A 97 23.03 3.92 -0.96
CA GLN A 97 22.73 2.50 -0.82
C GLN A 97 21.39 2.14 -1.44
N VAL A 98 20.39 3.00 -1.27
CA VAL A 98 19.06 2.81 -1.88
C VAL A 98 19.18 2.88 -3.40
N GLN A 99 19.95 3.82 -3.95
CA GLN A 99 20.15 3.93 -5.38
C GLN A 99 20.84 2.70 -5.96
N GLU A 100 21.85 2.17 -5.28
CA GLU A 100 22.53 0.95 -5.70
C GLU A 100 21.56 -0.23 -5.70
N LEU A 101 20.70 -0.34 -4.68
CA LEU A 101 19.70 -1.38 -4.62
C LEU A 101 18.68 -1.26 -5.77
N LEU A 102 18.20 -0.05 -6.05
CA LEU A 102 17.28 0.20 -7.16
C LEU A 102 17.89 -0.19 -8.50
N THR A 103 19.16 0.17 -8.71
CA THR A 103 19.88 -0.19 -9.93
C THR A 103 20.00 -1.70 -10.09
N ALA A 104 20.32 -2.41 -9.00
CA ALA A 104 20.42 -3.86 -9.01
C ALA A 104 19.07 -4.51 -9.34
N ILE A 105 17.97 -4.01 -8.77
CA ILE A 105 16.64 -4.52 -9.03
C ILE A 105 16.24 -4.33 -10.49
N LEU A 106 16.52 -3.13 -11.05
CA LEU A 106 16.19 -2.83 -12.45
C LEU A 106 17.00 -3.69 -13.42
N ASN A 107 18.23 -4.08 -13.05
CA ASN A 107 19.08 -4.92 -13.88
C ASN A 107 18.73 -6.40 -13.80
N MET A 108 17.87 -6.81 -12.89
CA MET A 108 17.43 -8.19 -12.74
C MET A 108 16.33 -8.61 -13.71
N SER A 109 15.70 -7.65 -14.37
CA SER A 109 14.58 -7.91 -15.28
C SER A 109 15.01 -8.20 -16.71
#